data_53958e481782f4aca55b9a77b4301584
#
_entry.id   53958e481782f4aca55b9a77b4301584
#
_cell.length_a   1.000
_cell.length_b   1.000
_cell.length_c   1.000
_cell.angle_alpha   90.00
_cell.angle_beta   90.00
_cell.angle_gamma   90.00
#
_symmetry.space_group_name_H-M   'P 1'
#
loop_
_entity.id
_entity.type
_entity.pdbx_description
1 polymer ?
#
loop_
_entity_poly.entity_id
_entity_poly.type
_entity_poly.pdbx_seq_one_letter_code
_entity_poly.pdbx_strand_id
1 'polypeptide(L)'
;MTGFEYGVDGPKLIVVGLDGSDSSWRAAAYAAGSARRQRSKLVLVYVQTLGAGAFAQASGVLYDSGTQAADDLLGEIKEHVLRFGEQEHVSWEFRTFRGDPATGLTAVADELRADAIVVGTSERAGHRIFGSVAVRLVKLGRWPVTVVP
;
A
#
# COMPACT_ATOMS: atom_id res chain seq x y z
N MET A 1 6.26 -3.72 -28.58
CA MET A 1 4.93 -3.75 -27.96
C MET A 1 4.68 -5.13 -27.44
N THR A 2 4.74 -5.27 -26.16
CA THR A 2 4.31 -6.50 -25.51
C THR A 2 2.84 -6.69 -25.84
N GLY A 3 2.47 -7.82 -26.43
CA GLY A 3 1.10 -8.14 -26.75
C GLY A 3 0.23 -7.99 -25.50
N PHE A 4 -0.98 -7.51 -25.71
CA PHE A 4 -2.00 -7.44 -24.68
C PHE A 4 -2.20 -8.84 -24.12
N GLU A 5 -1.79 -9.08 -22.88
CA GLU A 5 -2.11 -10.34 -22.22
C GLU A 5 -3.60 -10.36 -21.91
N TYR A 6 -4.32 -11.20 -22.59
CA TYR A 6 -5.64 -11.57 -22.11
C TYR A 6 -5.42 -12.39 -20.83
N GLY A 7 -5.47 -11.68 -19.70
CA GLY A 7 -5.21 -12.30 -18.42
C GLY A 7 -6.22 -13.38 -18.10
N VAL A 8 -5.83 -14.59 -18.34
CA VAL A 8 -6.60 -15.77 -17.88
C VAL A 8 -6.52 -15.85 -16.36
N ASP A 9 -5.47 -15.27 -15.80
CA ASP A 9 -5.09 -15.46 -14.40
C ASP A 9 -5.28 -14.22 -13.51
N GLY A 10 -5.63 -13.06 -14.07
CA GLY A 10 -5.67 -11.79 -13.34
C GLY A 10 -4.30 -11.32 -12.86
N PRO A 11 -4.24 -10.28 -12.03
CA PRO A 11 -2.97 -9.79 -11.51
C PRO A 11 -2.30 -10.81 -10.60
N LYS A 12 -0.99 -10.99 -10.78
CA LYS A 12 -0.16 -11.89 -9.97
C LYS A 12 0.41 -11.24 -8.71
N LEU A 13 0.59 -9.91 -8.75
CA LEU A 13 1.12 -9.14 -7.65
C LEU A 13 0.38 -7.81 -7.53
N ILE A 14 -0.19 -7.57 -6.35
CA ILE A 14 -0.92 -6.35 -6.03
C ILE A 14 -0.15 -5.60 -4.93
N VAL A 15 0.16 -4.34 -5.19
CA VAL A 15 0.75 -3.43 -4.19
C VAL A 15 -0.37 -2.61 -3.57
N VAL A 16 -0.39 -2.49 -2.25
CA VAL A 16 -1.32 -1.62 -1.54
C VAL A 16 -0.56 -0.67 -0.62
N GLY A 17 -0.92 0.61 -0.68
CA GLY A 17 -0.41 1.62 0.24
C GLY A 17 -1.13 1.58 1.58
N LEU A 18 -0.38 1.51 2.67
CA LEU A 18 -0.89 1.46 4.04
C LEU A 18 -0.23 2.57 4.86
N ASP A 19 -1.02 3.44 5.45
CA ASP A 19 -0.54 4.53 6.31
C ASP A 19 -1.16 4.50 7.72
N GLY A 20 -1.96 3.50 8.02
CA GLY A 20 -2.67 3.35 9.29
C GLY A 20 -4.02 4.05 9.34
N SER A 21 -4.42 4.81 8.32
CA SER A 21 -5.75 5.42 8.24
C SER A 21 -6.82 4.37 7.96
N ASP A 22 -8.07 4.67 8.32
CA ASP A 22 -9.19 3.78 8.07
C ASP A 22 -9.37 3.47 6.58
N SER A 23 -9.17 4.46 5.71
CA SER A 23 -9.24 4.24 4.26
C SER A 23 -8.13 3.33 3.76
N SER A 24 -6.92 3.44 4.30
CA SER A 24 -5.83 2.53 3.94
C SER A 24 -6.09 1.09 4.41
N TRP A 25 -6.70 0.91 5.58
CA TRP A 25 -7.14 -0.41 6.04
C TRP A 25 -8.25 -1.00 5.16
N ARG A 26 -9.21 -0.18 4.73
CA ARG A 26 -10.22 -0.61 3.76
C ARG A 26 -9.59 -0.99 2.41
N ALA A 27 -8.60 -0.22 1.96
CA ALA A 27 -7.82 -0.54 0.76
C ALA A 27 -7.08 -1.88 0.90
N ALA A 28 -6.44 -2.11 2.05
CA ALA A 28 -5.77 -3.38 2.35
C ALA A 28 -6.75 -4.56 2.36
N ALA A 29 -7.91 -4.41 2.97
CA ALA A 29 -8.95 -5.44 2.99
C ALA A 29 -9.48 -5.75 1.58
N TYR A 30 -9.73 -4.72 0.78
CA TYR A 30 -10.13 -4.88 -0.62
C TYR A 30 -9.08 -5.62 -1.44
N ALA A 31 -7.82 -5.19 -1.30
CA ALA A 31 -6.70 -5.81 -2.00
C ALA A 31 -6.49 -7.27 -1.57
N ALA A 32 -6.63 -7.57 -0.29
CA ALA A 32 -6.54 -8.94 0.23
C ALA A 32 -7.63 -9.84 -0.35
N GLY A 33 -8.88 -9.36 -0.40
CA GLY A 33 -9.98 -10.10 -1.03
C GLY A 33 -9.76 -10.33 -2.52
N SER A 34 -9.21 -9.35 -3.23
CA SER A 34 -8.85 -9.48 -4.64
C SER A 34 -7.72 -10.48 -4.83
N ALA A 35 -6.66 -10.37 -4.03
CA ALA A 35 -5.51 -11.28 -4.07
C ALA A 35 -5.93 -12.73 -3.82
N ARG A 36 -6.82 -12.95 -2.87
CA ARG A 36 -7.36 -14.28 -2.60
C ARG A 36 -8.08 -14.86 -3.81
N ARG A 37 -9.00 -14.10 -4.41
CA ARG A 37 -9.78 -14.56 -5.57
C ARG A 37 -8.93 -14.81 -6.80
N GLN A 38 -7.86 -14.05 -6.96
CA GLN A 38 -6.99 -14.11 -8.13
C GLN A 38 -5.70 -14.90 -7.89
N ARG A 39 -5.52 -15.41 -6.67
CA ARG A 39 -4.29 -16.09 -6.24
C ARG A 39 -3.05 -15.23 -6.43
N SER A 40 -3.19 -13.93 -6.14
CA SER A 40 -2.11 -12.95 -6.24
C SER A 40 -1.31 -12.88 -4.95
N LYS A 41 -0.07 -12.46 -5.06
CA LYS A 41 0.72 -12.00 -3.91
C LYS A 41 0.30 -10.57 -3.56
N LEU A 42 0.10 -10.30 -2.27
CA LEU A 42 -0.20 -8.98 -1.74
C LEU A 42 1.05 -8.37 -1.11
N VAL A 43 1.43 -7.18 -1.55
CA VAL A 43 2.53 -6.43 -0.95
C VAL A 43 1.99 -5.17 -0.31
N LEU A 44 2.04 -5.14 1.02
CA LEU A 44 1.64 -4.00 1.84
C LEU A 44 2.82 -3.06 1.99
N VAL A 45 2.67 -1.83 1.57
CA VAL A 45 3.74 -0.82 1.60
C VAL A 45 3.38 0.32 2.54
N TYR A 46 4.14 0.46 3.59
CA TYR A 46 4.10 1.61 4.48
C TYR A 46 5.12 2.65 4.02
N VAL A 47 4.66 3.82 3.64
CA VAL A 47 5.53 4.92 3.27
C VAL A 47 5.60 5.93 4.41
N GLN A 48 6.78 6.06 4.97
CA GLN A 48 7.06 7.05 6.00
C GLN A 48 7.38 8.38 5.34
N THR A 49 6.47 9.35 5.48
CA THR A 49 6.67 10.69 4.92
C THR A 49 7.71 11.47 5.71
N LEU A 50 8.61 12.15 5.00
CA LEU A 50 9.69 12.94 5.61
C LEU A 50 9.25 14.33 6.08
N GLY A 51 8.02 14.79 5.77
CA GLY A 51 7.57 16.15 6.02
C GLY A 51 7.58 16.58 7.48
N ALA A 52 7.01 15.80 8.38
CA ALA A 52 7.02 16.07 9.82
C ALA A 52 8.32 15.58 10.48
N GLY A 53 9.00 14.63 9.84
CA GLY A 53 10.22 14.00 10.35
C GLY A 53 11.50 14.79 10.11
N ALA A 54 11.56 15.68 9.10
CA ALA A 54 12.77 16.47 8.84
C ALA A 54 13.14 17.42 9.98
N PHE A 55 12.16 17.98 10.67
CA PHE A 55 12.37 18.81 11.85
C PHE A 55 12.77 17.98 13.08
N ALA A 56 12.40 16.75 13.09
CA ALA A 56 12.57 15.85 14.22
C ALA A 56 13.81 14.97 14.10
N GLN A 57 14.36 14.81 12.91
CA GLN A 57 15.68 14.20 12.71
C GLN A 57 16.80 15.05 13.36
N ALA A 58 16.59 16.35 13.50
CA ALA A 58 17.52 17.24 14.21
C ALA A 58 17.57 16.96 15.72
N SER A 59 16.56 16.31 16.30
CA SER A 59 16.48 16.03 17.74
C SER A 59 16.69 14.55 18.12
N GLY A 60 16.90 13.67 17.17
CA GLY A 60 17.18 12.24 17.41
C GLY A 60 16.02 11.41 18.00
N VAL A 61 14.93 12.06 18.40
CA VAL A 61 13.82 11.42 19.15
C VAL A 61 12.78 10.78 18.23
N LEU A 62 12.73 11.16 16.96
CA LEU A 62 11.69 10.70 16.01
C LEU A 62 12.17 9.65 15.02
N TYR A 63 13.43 9.28 15.06
CA TYR A 63 13.93 8.13 14.32
C TYR A 63 13.29 6.84 14.85
N ASP A 64 13.10 6.75 16.17
CA ASP A 64 12.42 5.66 16.83
C ASP A 64 10.92 5.62 16.55
N SER A 65 10.25 6.79 16.41
CA SER A 65 8.80 6.81 16.19
C SER A 65 8.37 6.30 14.81
N GLY A 66 9.19 6.49 13.78
CA GLY A 66 8.87 5.97 12.45
C GLY A 66 9.08 4.45 12.33
N THR A 67 10.12 3.93 12.96
CA THR A 67 10.36 2.49 13.07
C THR A 67 9.30 1.84 13.96
N GLN A 68 8.95 2.49 15.06
CA GLN A 68 7.89 2.03 15.96
C GLN A 68 6.53 2.00 15.26
N ALA A 69 6.19 3.01 14.48
CA ALA A 69 4.94 3.03 13.71
C ALA A 69 4.90 1.90 12.67
N ALA A 70 6.01 1.61 12.01
CA ALA A 70 6.09 0.49 11.07
C ALA A 70 5.96 -0.85 11.79
N ASP A 71 6.59 -1.01 12.94
CA ASP A 71 6.49 -2.23 13.76
C ASP A 71 5.06 -2.42 14.30
N ASP A 72 4.41 -1.36 14.73
CA ASP A 72 3.02 -1.38 15.19
C ASP A 72 2.07 -1.81 14.06
N LEU A 73 2.23 -1.23 12.86
CA LEU A 73 1.45 -1.63 11.69
C LEU A 73 1.67 -3.09 11.31
N LEU A 74 2.91 -3.54 11.34
CA LEU A 74 3.22 -4.96 11.08
C LEU A 74 2.55 -5.87 12.13
N GLY A 75 2.54 -5.46 13.38
CA GLY A 75 1.83 -6.16 14.46
C GLY A 75 0.33 -6.26 14.18
N GLU A 76 -0.31 -5.16 13.81
CA GLU A 76 -1.73 -5.13 13.45
C GLU A 76 -2.04 -6.02 12.23
N ILE A 77 -1.19 -5.99 11.22
CA ILE A 77 -1.33 -6.85 10.04
C ILE A 77 -1.29 -8.32 10.46
N LYS A 78 -0.31 -8.70 11.29
CA LYS A 78 -0.19 -10.07 11.78
C LYS A 78 -1.41 -10.51 12.57
N GLU A 79 -1.95 -9.64 13.42
CA GLU A 79 -3.18 -9.93 14.16
C GLU A 79 -4.38 -10.16 13.23
N HIS A 80 -4.52 -9.33 12.20
CA HIS A 80 -5.58 -9.51 11.20
C HIS A 80 -5.41 -10.83 10.44
N VAL A 81 -4.18 -11.15 10.03
CA VAL A 81 -3.89 -12.41 9.34
C VAL A 81 -4.20 -13.62 10.23
N LEU A 82 -3.87 -13.56 11.52
CA LEU A 82 -4.19 -14.64 12.46
C LEU A 82 -5.70 -14.84 12.66
N ARG A 83 -6.47 -13.74 12.69
CA ARG A 83 -7.92 -13.81 12.86
C ARG A 83 -8.66 -14.36 11.64
N PHE A 84 -8.19 -14.04 10.45
CA PHE A 84 -8.88 -14.31 9.19
C PHE A 84 -8.14 -15.32 8.32
N GLY A 85 -6.89 -15.63 8.66
CA GLY A 85 -5.96 -16.35 7.78
C GLY A 85 -6.08 -17.86 7.75
N GLU A 86 -6.76 -18.49 8.71
CA GLU A 86 -6.93 -19.94 8.69
C GLU A 86 -7.87 -20.42 7.56
N GLN A 87 -8.72 -19.54 7.07
CA GLN A 87 -9.66 -19.85 6.01
C GLN A 87 -9.25 -19.30 4.64
N GLU A 88 -8.23 -18.46 4.57
CA GLU A 88 -7.91 -17.71 3.36
C GLU A 88 -6.40 -17.52 3.18
N HIS A 89 -5.76 -18.43 2.46
CA HIS A 89 -4.35 -18.30 2.15
C HIS A 89 -4.09 -17.18 1.14
N VAL A 90 -3.68 -16.01 1.64
CA VAL A 90 -3.11 -14.95 0.82
C VAL A 90 -1.61 -14.89 1.10
N SER A 91 -0.80 -15.03 0.07
CA SER A 91 0.63 -14.76 0.18
C SER A 91 0.82 -13.26 0.31
N TRP A 92 1.45 -12.81 1.38
CA TRP A 92 1.64 -11.39 1.63
C TRP A 92 3.06 -11.07 2.09
N GLU A 93 3.45 -9.82 1.86
CA GLU A 93 4.73 -9.25 2.28
C GLU A 93 4.50 -7.82 2.75
N PHE A 94 5.22 -7.40 3.78
CA PHE A 94 5.22 -6.02 4.27
C PHE A 94 6.55 -5.35 3.94
N ARG A 95 6.47 -4.16 3.34
CA ARG A 95 7.63 -3.33 3.02
C ARG A 95 7.47 -1.92 3.55
N THR A 96 8.58 -1.29 3.85
CA THR A 96 8.65 0.11 4.25
C THR A 96 9.45 0.91 3.23
N PHE A 97 9.07 2.16 3.04
CA PHE A 97 9.78 3.10 2.20
C PHE A 97 9.79 4.47 2.90
N ARG A 98 10.90 5.18 2.83
CA ARG A 98 11.01 6.55 3.36
C ARG A 98 10.92 7.54 2.22
N GLY A 99 10.08 8.54 2.35
CA GLY A 99 9.97 9.62 1.40
C GLY A 99 8.54 9.94 1.01
N ASP A 100 8.37 10.27 -0.26
CA ASP A 100 7.08 10.60 -0.82
C ASP A 100 6.27 9.33 -1.13
N PRO A 101 4.99 9.27 -0.72
CA PRO A 101 4.18 8.05 -0.89
C PRO A 101 4.05 7.57 -2.33
N ALA A 102 3.79 8.46 -3.28
CA ALA A 102 3.66 8.07 -4.69
C ALA A 102 5.00 7.53 -5.23
N THR A 103 6.12 8.16 -4.86
CA THR A 103 7.45 7.70 -5.23
C THR A 103 7.75 6.33 -4.64
N GLY A 104 7.41 6.13 -3.37
CA GLY A 104 7.64 4.85 -2.68
C GLY A 104 6.83 3.71 -3.28
N LEU A 105 5.55 3.93 -3.53
CA LEU A 105 4.67 2.94 -4.16
C LEU A 105 5.14 2.60 -5.58
N THR A 106 5.53 3.62 -6.34
CA THR A 106 6.07 3.45 -7.70
C THR A 106 7.37 2.63 -7.68
N ALA A 107 8.28 2.95 -6.78
CA ALA A 107 9.56 2.23 -6.67
C ALA A 107 9.34 0.74 -6.34
N VAL A 108 8.49 0.43 -5.39
CA VAL A 108 8.17 -0.95 -5.02
C VAL A 108 7.44 -1.67 -6.16
N ALA A 109 6.47 -1.00 -6.79
CA ALA A 109 5.73 -1.59 -7.92
C ALA A 109 6.63 -1.89 -9.10
N ASP A 110 7.59 -1.02 -9.42
CA ASP A 110 8.59 -1.25 -10.46
C ASP A 110 9.53 -2.40 -10.12
N GLU A 111 10.10 -2.38 -8.94
CA GLU A 111 11.03 -3.41 -8.46
C GLU A 111 10.40 -4.81 -8.54
N LEU A 112 9.17 -4.91 -8.09
CA LEU A 112 8.46 -6.19 -8.00
C LEU A 112 7.66 -6.53 -9.27
N ARG A 113 7.63 -5.64 -10.25
CA ARG A 113 6.80 -5.78 -11.45
C ARG A 113 5.33 -6.03 -11.10
N ALA A 114 4.79 -5.14 -10.28
CA ALA A 114 3.40 -5.23 -9.84
C ALA A 114 2.42 -5.10 -11.01
N ASP A 115 1.30 -5.76 -10.90
CA ASP A 115 0.24 -5.74 -11.91
C ASP A 115 -0.86 -4.72 -11.59
N ALA A 116 -0.96 -4.29 -10.32
CA ALA A 116 -1.95 -3.32 -9.88
C ALA A 116 -1.50 -2.63 -8.59
N ILE A 117 -2.00 -1.42 -8.38
CA ILE A 117 -1.81 -0.66 -7.14
C ILE A 117 -3.17 -0.30 -6.56
N VAL A 118 -3.33 -0.50 -5.26
CA VAL A 118 -4.53 -0.15 -4.51
C VAL A 118 -4.18 0.88 -3.44
N VAL A 119 -4.94 1.94 -3.35
CA VAL A 119 -4.78 2.99 -2.34
C VAL A 119 -6.14 3.40 -1.76
N GLY A 120 -6.12 3.90 -0.53
CA GLY A 120 -7.31 4.51 0.07
C GLY A 120 -7.49 5.96 -0.38
N THR A 121 -8.69 6.49 -0.18
CA THR A 121 -8.94 7.92 -0.35
C THR A 121 -8.28 8.72 0.77
N SER A 122 -7.93 9.97 0.50
CA SER A 122 -7.49 10.88 1.56
C SER A 122 -8.69 11.39 2.35
N GLU A 123 -8.61 11.32 3.66
CA GLU A 123 -9.65 11.83 4.57
C GLU A 123 -9.33 13.24 5.11
N ARG A 124 -8.37 13.92 4.52
CA ARG A 124 -7.99 15.27 4.96
C ARG A 124 -9.16 16.26 4.80
N ALA A 125 -9.42 17.04 5.84
CA ALA A 125 -10.39 18.15 5.89
C ALA A 125 -11.87 17.76 5.74
N GLY A 126 -12.29 16.56 6.15
CA GLY A 126 -13.70 16.17 6.15
C GLY A 126 -14.32 15.99 4.78
N HIS A 127 -13.55 16.11 3.72
CA HIS A 127 -13.96 15.86 2.35
C HIS A 127 -13.26 14.64 1.81
N ARG A 128 -14.02 13.71 1.24
CA ARG A 128 -13.46 12.60 0.47
C ARG A 128 -12.88 13.14 -0.83
N ILE A 129 -11.62 13.49 -0.79
CA ILE A 129 -10.89 13.94 -1.96
C ILE A 129 -10.01 12.78 -2.44
N PHE A 130 -9.96 12.56 -3.75
CA PHE A 130 -8.91 11.73 -4.32
C PHE A 130 -7.57 12.30 -3.86
N GLY A 131 -6.83 11.56 -3.01
CA GLY A 131 -5.56 12.03 -2.49
C GLY A 131 -4.56 12.29 -3.62
N SER A 132 -3.60 13.17 -3.36
CA SER A 132 -2.52 13.48 -4.31
C SER A 132 -1.77 12.24 -4.78
N VAL A 133 -1.65 11.22 -3.94
CA VAL A 133 -1.02 9.94 -4.27
C VAL A 133 -1.76 9.22 -5.39
N ALA A 134 -3.08 9.05 -5.26
CA ALA A 134 -3.91 8.40 -6.27
C ALA A 134 -3.85 9.13 -7.61
N VAL A 135 -3.97 10.45 -7.59
CA VAL A 135 -3.90 11.28 -8.80
C VAL A 135 -2.55 11.14 -9.50
N ARG A 136 -1.46 11.17 -8.76
CA ARG A 136 -0.11 11.00 -9.31
C ARG A 136 0.08 9.61 -9.93
N LEU A 137 -0.37 8.57 -9.27
CA LEU A 137 -0.27 7.20 -9.78
C LEU A 137 -1.07 7.03 -11.09
N VAL A 138 -2.28 7.58 -11.14
CA VAL A 138 -3.12 7.54 -12.35
C VAL A 138 -2.46 8.32 -13.48
N LYS A 139 -1.90 9.50 -13.20
CA LYS A 139 -1.21 10.32 -14.21
C LYS A 139 0.04 9.65 -14.78
N LEU A 140 0.72 8.84 -14.02
CA LEU A 140 1.86 8.06 -14.51
C LEU A 140 1.44 7.03 -15.56
N GLY A 141 0.21 6.52 -15.50
CA GLY A 141 -0.34 5.64 -16.52
C GLY A 141 0.38 4.29 -16.66
N ARG A 142 1.01 3.80 -15.61
CA ARG A 142 1.85 2.58 -15.66
C ARG A 142 1.16 1.35 -15.10
N TRP A 143 0.24 1.52 -14.18
CA TRP A 143 -0.50 0.43 -13.54
C TRP A 143 -1.98 0.75 -13.45
N PRO A 144 -2.85 -0.26 -13.48
CA PRO A 144 -4.19 -0.10 -12.97
C PRO A 144 -4.15 0.37 -11.52
N VAL A 145 -4.89 1.42 -11.19
CA VAL A 145 -4.95 2.00 -9.86
C VAL A 145 -6.39 1.92 -9.35
N THR A 146 -6.57 1.25 -8.22
CA THR A 146 -7.86 1.18 -7.55
C THR A 146 -7.84 2.10 -6.34
N VAL A 147 -8.82 2.98 -6.25
CA VAL A 147 -8.99 3.90 -5.11
C VAL A 147 -10.18 3.44 -4.29
N VAL A 148 -9.92 3.10 -3.03
CA VAL A 148 -10.94 2.58 -2.11
C VAL A 148 -11.42 3.69 -1.20
N PRO A 149 -12.74 3.98 -1.16
CA PRO A 149 -13.29 5.03 -0.29
C PRO A 149 -13.22 4.73 1.19
#